data_926eb4b999a0cd656ddfb0d1a46649f6
#
_entry.id   926eb4b999a0cd656ddfb0d1a46649f6
#
_cell.length_a   1.000
_cell.length_b   1.000
_cell.length_c   1.000
_cell.angle_alpha   90.00
_cell.angle_beta   90.00
_cell.angle_gamma   90.00
#
_symmetry.space_group_name_H-M   'P 1'
#
loop_
_entity.id
_entity.type
_entity.pdbx_description
1 polymer ?
#
loop_
_entity_poly.entity_id
_entity_poly.type
_entity_poly.pdbx_seq_one_letter_code
_entity_poly.pdbx_strand_id
1 'polypeptide(L)'
;MQRASLLCGGLFMALGVLSLVEALRVKDAWQGARLMPAALGVTLVALGIGHLLPSMAGHAGAGPAGAPPVWPDALARRRVVFMFGVLALYVAGLPHLGFLLATALFVLVLLRALGSYSWAMTIAITGAIAVGSHVVFIHWLGMPVPSGFLGV
;
A
#
# COMPACT_ATOMS: atom_id res chain seq x y z
N MET A 1 -8.41 -8.34 -22.94
CA MET A 1 -7.48 -7.34 -22.36
C MET A 1 -8.19 -6.05 -21.97
N GLN A 2 -9.04 -5.48 -22.80
CA GLN A 2 -9.75 -4.21 -22.54
C GLN A 2 -10.57 -4.20 -21.23
N ARG A 3 -11.24 -5.29 -20.88
CA ARG A 3 -12.04 -5.38 -19.65
C ARG A 3 -11.20 -5.30 -18.36
N ALA A 4 -10.04 -5.93 -18.34
CA ALA A 4 -9.16 -5.87 -17.15
C ALA A 4 -8.56 -4.47 -16.94
N SER A 5 -8.15 -3.81 -18.02
CA SER A 5 -7.67 -2.43 -18.00
C SER A 5 -8.76 -1.44 -17.56
N LEU A 6 -10.00 -1.63 -18.04
CA LEU A 6 -11.15 -0.83 -17.62
C LEU A 6 -11.49 -1.05 -16.14
N LEU A 7 -11.42 -2.29 -15.64
CA LEU A 7 -11.67 -2.60 -14.22
C LEU A 7 -10.58 -1.99 -13.33
N CYS A 8 -9.30 -2.11 -13.70
CA CYS A 8 -8.20 -1.51 -12.95
C CYS A 8 -8.29 0.02 -12.94
N GLY A 9 -8.50 0.64 -14.11
CA GLY A 9 -8.64 2.09 -14.22
C GLY A 9 -9.85 2.62 -13.44
N GLY A 10 -10.98 1.91 -13.52
CA GLY A 10 -12.19 2.22 -12.76
C GLY A 10 -11.99 2.10 -11.24
N LEU A 11 -11.26 1.06 -10.79
CA LEU A 11 -10.93 0.86 -9.39
C LEU A 11 -10.02 2.00 -8.86
N PHE A 12 -8.98 2.37 -9.60
CA PHE A 12 -8.10 3.48 -9.23
C PHE A 12 -8.87 4.80 -9.16
N MET A 13 -9.76 5.08 -10.12
CA MET A 13 -10.61 6.27 -10.07
C MET A 13 -11.54 6.25 -8.86
N ALA A 14 -12.22 5.15 -8.58
CA ALA A 14 -13.13 5.04 -7.45
C ALA A 14 -12.40 5.26 -6.11
N LEU A 15 -11.24 4.62 -5.91
CA LEU A 15 -10.41 4.80 -4.73
C LEU A 15 -9.87 6.24 -4.63
N GLY A 16 -9.46 6.84 -5.74
CA GLY A 16 -8.98 8.21 -5.77
C GLY A 16 -10.07 9.22 -5.40
N VAL A 17 -11.28 9.06 -5.95
CA VAL A 17 -12.43 9.90 -5.61
C VAL A 17 -12.82 9.71 -4.14
N LEU A 18 -12.84 8.47 -3.63
CA LEU A 18 -13.12 8.20 -2.22
C LEU A 18 -12.12 8.90 -1.31
N SER A 19 -10.83 8.82 -1.62
CA SER A 19 -9.76 9.49 -0.87
C SER A 19 -9.90 11.01 -0.89
N LEU A 20 -10.31 11.60 -2.01
CA LEU A 20 -10.57 13.05 -2.12
C LEU A 20 -11.80 13.45 -1.29
N VAL A 21 -12.87 12.68 -1.33
CA VAL A 21 -14.08 12.93 -0.52
C VAL A 21 -13.76 12.89 0.96
N GLU A 22 -12.99 11.89 1.41
CA GLU A 22 -12.57 11.81 2.81
C GLU A 22 -11.64 12.98 3.19
N ALA A 23 -10.72 13.40 2.32
CA ALA A 23 -9.89 14.58 2.54
C ALA A 23 -10.72 15.86 2.74
N LEU A 24 -11.86 15.99 2.05
CA LEU A 24 -12.78 17.13 2.18
C LEU A 24 -13.66 17.06 3.45
N ARG A 25 -13.92 15.86 3.96
CA ARG A 25 -14.71 15.64 5.17
C ARG A 25 -13.95 16.02 6.45
N VAL A 26 -12.65 15.96 6.44
CA VAL A 26 -11.80 16.31 7.59
C VAL A 26 -11.81 17.83 7.78
N LYS A 27 -12.78 18.36 8.57
CA LYS A 27 -12.98 19.81 8.75
C LYS A 27 -12.02 20.46 9.77
N ASP A 28 -11.63 19.72 10.79
CA ASP A 28 -10.92 20.27 11.97
C ASP A 28 -9.47 19.80 12.11
N ALA A 29 -8.94 19.08 11.15
CA ALA A 29 -7.57 18.63 11.19
C ALA A 29 -6.61 19.70 10.68
N TRP A 30 -5.47 19.79 11.32
CA TRP A 30 -4.30 20.50 10.87
C TRP A 30 -4.10 20.35 9.36
N GLN A 31 -3.79 21.45 8.66
CA GLN A 31 -3.77 21.46 7.18
C GLN A 31 -2.92 20.32 6.56
N GLY A 32 -1.88 19.86 7.27
CA GLY A 32 -1.06 18.72 6.85
C GLY A 32 -1.80 17.39 6.77
N ALA A 33 -2.80 17.17 7.62
CA ALA A 33 -3.56 15.93 7.62
C ALA A 33 -4.47 15.76 6.38
N ARG A 34 -4.83 16.86 5.71
CA ARG A 34 -5.61 16.85 4.47
C ARG A 34 -4.75 16.64 3.23
N LEU A 35 -3.48 17.08 3.27
CA LEU A 35 -2.61 17.05 2.10
C LEU A 35 -2.28 15.61 1.67
N MET A 36 -2.06 14.71 2.60
CA MET A 36 -1.74 13.30 2.30
C MET A 36 -2.88 12.58 1.56
N PRO A 37 -4.12 12.50 2.10
CA PRO A 37 -5.21 11.84 1.39
C PRO A 37 -5.61 12.57 0.10
N ALA A 38 -5.47 13.92 0.06
CA ALA A 38 -5.73 14.69 -1.16
C ALA A 38 -4.70 14.38 -2.25
N ALA A 39 -3.41 14.40 -1.92
CA ALA A 39 -2.33 14.06 -2.87
C ALA A 39 -2.48 12.63 -3.39
N LEU A 40 -2.76 11.68 -2.50
CA LEU A 40 -3.01 10.28 -2.87
C LEU A 40 -4.23 10.18 -3.79
N GLY A 41 -5.32 10.87 -3.46
CA GLY A 41 -6.54 10.89 -4.27
C GLY A 41 -6.30 11.44 -5.67
N VAL A 42 -5.60 12.57 -5.79
CA VAL A 42 -5.24 13.16 -7.09
C VAL A 42 -4.37 12.20 -7.90
N THR A 43 -3.36 11.60 -7.27
CA THR A 43 -2.46 10.65 -7.95
C THR A 43 -3.21 9.42 -8.45
N LEU A 44 -4.10 8.85 -7.64
CA LEU A 44 -4.90 7.70 -8.03
C LEU A 44 -5.88 8.03 -9.16
N VAL A 45 -6.52 9.21 -9.12
CA VAL A 45 -7.39 9.66 -10.22
C VAL A 45 -6.58 9.84 -11.50
N ALA A 46 -5.42 10.48 -11.44
CA ALA A 46 -4.55 10.67 -12.59
C ALA A 46 -4.11 9.32 -13.20
N LEU A 47 -3.71 8.35 -12.36
CA LEU A 47 -3.39 6.99 -12.80
C LEU A 47 -4.60 6.28 -13.40
N GLY A 48 -5.78 6.41 -12.79
CA GLY A 48 -7.03 5.84 -13.32
C GLY A 48 -7.36 6.38 -14.71
N ILE A 49 -7.27 7.70 -14.89
CA ILE A 49 -7.46 8.37 -16.19
C ILE A 49 -6.40 7.88 -17.19
N GLY A 50 -5.13 7.82 -16.81
CA GLY A 50 -4.04 7.33 -17.64
C GLY A 50 -4.24 5.90 -18.12
N HIS A 51 -4.92 5.05 -17.34
CA HIS A 51 -5.30 3.69 -17.73
C HIS A 51 -6.56 3.63 -18.60
N LEU A 52 -7.53 4.53 -18.37
CA LEU A 52 -8.79 4.53 -19.10
C LEU A 52 -8.66 5.16 -20.50
N LEU A 53 -7.92 6.26 -20.65
CA LEU A 53 -7.77 6.97 -21.93
C LEU A 53 -7.23 6.06 -23.07
N PRO A 54 -6.13 5.31 -22.90
CA PRO A 54 -5.62 4.42 -23.95
C PRO A 54 -6.56 3.26 -24.24
N SER A 55 -7.30 2.77 -23.22
CA SER A 55 -8.24 1.66 -23.40
C SER A 55 -9.50 2.08 -24.14
N MET A 56 -9.94 3.33 -24.01
CA MET A 56 -11.05 3.91 -24.75
C MET A 56 -10.65 4.31 -26.18
N ALA A 57 -9.42 4.74 -26.40
CA ALA A 57 -8.88 5.12 -27.69
C ALA A 57 -8.47 3.91 -28.58
N GLY A 58 -8.79 2.70 -28.16
CA GLY A 58 -8.40 1.48 -28.91
C GLY A 58 -6.91 1.14 -28.84
N HIS A 59 -6.12 1.96 -28.16
CA HIS A 59 -4.69 1.74 -27.90
C HIS A 59 -4.53 1.00 -26.57
N ALA A 60 -5.18 -0.16 -26.42
CA ALA A 60 -5.05 -0.97 -25.23
C ALA A 60 -3.60 -1.41 -25.04
N GLY A 61 -2.93 -0.65 -24.18
CA GLY A 61 -1.69 -1.01 -23.52
C GLY A 61 -0.54 -1.41 -24.44
N ALA A 62 0.39 -0.49 -24.64
CA ALA A 62 1.75 -0.83 -25.02
C ALA A 62 2.53 -1.43 -23.82
N GLY A 63 2.03 -2.53 -23.27
CA GLY A 63 2.92 -3.55 -22.77
C GLY A 63 3.62 -4.18 -23.99
N PRO A 64 4.77 -4.86 -23.86
CA PRO A 64 5.44 -5.46 -24.99
C PRO A 64 4.43 -6.21 -25.86
N ALA A 65 4.25 -5.72 -27.07
CA ALA A 65 3.18 -6.11 -27.97
C ALA A 65 3.23 -7.62 -28.19
N GLY A 66 2.20 -8.33 -27.77
CA GLY A 66 2.00 -9.73 -28.11
C GLY A 66 2.08 -10.75 -26.96
N ALA A 67 2.45 -10.37 -25.75
CA ALA A 67 2.38 -11.32 -24.64
C ALA A 67 0.91 -11.54 -24.22
N PRO A 68 0.40 -12.78 -24.25
CA PRO A 68 -0.94 -13.06 -23.71
C PRO A 68 -0.98 -12.68 -22.24
N PRO A 69 -2.14 -12.26 -21.69
CA PRO A 69 -2.26 -11.99 -20.27
C PRO A 69 -1.93 -13.26 -19.51
N VAL A 70 -0.75 -13.28 -18.90
CA VAL A 70 -0.35 -14.38 -18.03
C VAL A 70 -1.16 -14.23 -16.75
N TRP A 71 -2.22 -15.04 -16.64
CA TRP A 71 -2.92 -15.15 -15.37
C TRP A 71 -1.95 -15.69 -14.31
N PRO A 72 -1.94 -15.11 -13.11
CA PRO A 72 -1.02 -15.55 -12.08
C PRO A 72 -1.23 -17.03 -11.79
N ASP A 73 -0.14 -17.78 -11.83
CA ASP A 73 -0.11 -19.19 -11.45
C ASP A 73 -0.68 -19.40 -10.04
N ALA A 74 -1.09 -20.63 -9.73
CA ALA A 74 -1.60 -20.97 -8.41
C ALA A 74 -0.63 -20.54 -7.29
N LEU A 75 0.67 -20.60 -7.54
CA LEU A 75 1.72 -20.14 -6.63
C LEU A 75 1.68 -18.62 -6.45
N ALA A 76 1.53 -17.87 -7.54
CA ALA A 76 1.46 -16.40 -7.49
C ALA A 76 0.19 -15.94 -6.75
N ARG A 77 -0.97 -16.58 -7.00
CA ARG A 77 -2.21 -16.31 -6.26
C ARG A 77 -2.05 -16.59 -4.78
N ARG A 78 -1.42 -17.72 -4.40
CA ARG A 78 -1.15 -18.06 -3.00
C ARG A 78 -0.28 -17.00 -2.33
N ARG A 79 0.74 -16.47 -3.01
CA ARG A 79 1.59 -15.38 -2.50
C ARG A 79 0.78 -14.10 -2.27
N VAL A 80 -0.08 -13.73 -3.20
CA VAL A 80 -0.94 -12.55 -3.07
C VAL A 80 -1.90 -12.71 -1.88
N VAL A 81 -2.59 -13.85 -1.78
CA VAL A 81 -3.50 -14.13 -0.65
C VAL A 81 -2.73 -14.11 0.68
N PHE A 82 -1.53 -14.69 0.72
CA PHE A 82 -0.66 -14.64 1.89
C PHE A 82 -0.32 -13.20 2.29
N MET A 83 0.07 -12.35 1.32
CA MET A 83 0.39 -10.94 1.57
C MET A 83 -0.81 -10.18 2.16
N PHE A 84 -2.00 -10.38 1.59
CA PHE A 84 -3.22 -9.78 2.14
C PHE A 84 -3.54 -10.30 3.55
N GLY A 85 -3.33 -11.59 3.82
CA GLY A 85 -3.48 -12.17 5.15
C GLY A 85 -2.53 -11.55 6.17
N VAL A 86 -1.25 -11.39 5.80
CA VAL A 86 -0.24 -10.74 6.66
C VAL A 86 -0.57 -9.27 6.87
N LEU A 87 -1.06 -8.57 5.84
CA LEU A 87 -1.50 -7.18 5.98
C LEU A 87 -2.72 -7.05 6.90
N ALA A 88 -3.70 -7.93 6.77
CA ALA A 88 -4.86 -7.95 7.66
C ALA A 88 -4.46 -8.21 9.12
N LEU A 89 -3.52 -9.15 9.33
CA LEU A 89 -2.98 -9.45 10.66
C LEU A 89 -2.18 -8.26 11.22
N TYR A 90 -1.42 -7.56 10.39
CA TYR A 90 -0.73 -6.32 10.75
C TYR A 90 -1.71 -5.26 11.26
N VAL A 91 -2.77 -4.98 10.49
CA VAL A 91 -3.79 -3.97 10.86
C VAL A 91 -4.49 -4.36 12.17
N ALA A 92 -4.88 -5.64 12.31
CA ALA A 92 -5.52 -6.14 13.52
C ALA A 92 -4.58 -6.13 14.74
N GLY A 93 -3.28 -6.34 14.53
CA GLY A 93 -2.26 -6.35 15.57
C GLY A 93 -1.80 -4.98 16.02
N LEU A 94 -1.98 -3.94 15.19
CA LEU A 94 -1.51 -2.56 15.45
C LEU A 94 -1.94 -2.02 16.84
N PRO A 95 -3.21 -2.13 17.26
CA PRO A 95 -3.64 -1.63 18.57
C PRO A 95 -3.02 -2.37 19.75
N HIS A 96 -2.66 -3.64 19.58
CA HIS A 96 -2.15 -4.50 20.65
C HIS A 96 -0.63 -4.47 20.75
N LEU A 97 0.05 -4.63 19.63
CA LEU A 97 1.52 -4.70 19.57
C LEU A 97 2.19 -3.32 19.52
N GLY A 98 1.44 -2.30 19.11
CA GLY A 98 2.00 -0.99 18.80
C GLY A 98 2.65 -0.94 17.43
N PHE A 99 2.89 0.29 16.97
CA PHE A 99 3.35 0.54 15.60
C PHE A 99 4.72 -0.08 15.32
N LEU A 100 5.69 0.08 16.22
CA LEU A 100 7.07 -0.38 16.02
C LEU A 100 7.17 -1.91 15.87
N LEU A 101 6.57 -2.65 16.82
CA LEU A 101 6.60 -4.11 16.78
C LEU A 101 5.77 -4.69 15.64
N ALA A 102 4.57 -4.16 15.42
CA ALA A 102 3.72 -4.60 14.33
C ALA A 102 4.43 -4.43 12.98
N THR A 103 5.06 -3.27 12.75
CA THR A 103 5.82 -2.98 11.53
C THR A 103 7.04 -3.90 11.41
N ALA A 104 7.79 -4.12 12.47
CA ALA A 104 8.93 -5.03 12.47
C ALA A 104 8.50 -6.46 12.10
N LEU A 105 7.44 -6.99 12.73
CA LEU A 105 6.93 -8.33 12.43
C LEU A 105 6.41 -8.43 10.99
N PHE A 106 5.67 -7.42 10.54
CA PHE A 106 5.15 -7.38 9.18
C PHE A 106 6.28 -7.44 8.13
N VAL A 107 7.28 -6.58 8.25
CA VAL A 107 8.42 -6.53 7.33
C VAL A 107 9.24 -7.83 7.40
N LEU A 108 9.48 -8.35 8.60
CA LEU A 108 10.20 -9.61 8.80
C LEU A 108 9.50 -10.78 8.09
N VAL A 109 8.19 -10.92 8.28
CA VAL A 109 7.40 -11.98 7.65
C VAL A 109 7.41 -11.84 6.13
N LEU A 110 7.24 -10.61 5.60
CA LEU A 110 7.27 -10.37 4.16
C LEU A 110 8.64 -10.69 3.55
N LEU A 111 9.73 -10.25 4.16
CA LEU A 111 11.09 -10.53 3.68
C LEU A 111 11.40 -12.03 3.69
N ARG A 112 10.91 -12.76 4.70
CA ARG A 112 11.10 -14.22 4.78
C ARG A 112 10.24 -15.00 3.80
N ALA A 113 9.03 -14.52 3.53
CA ALA A 113 8.12 -15.19 2.62
C ALA A 113 8.42 -14.93 1.14
N LEU A 114 8.94 -13.76 0.81
CA LEU A 114 9.13 -13.29 -0.57
C LEU A 114 10.59 -13.31 -1.01
N GLY A 115 11.55 -13.22 -0.06
CA GLY A 115 12.95 -13.09 -0.36
C GLY A 115 13.81 -14.26 0.14
N SER A 116 14.94 -14.47 -0.53
CA SER A 116 15.98 -15.44 -0.13
C SER A 116 17.12 -14.75 0.62
N TYR A 117 16.81 -13.75 1.44
CA TYR A 117 17.81 -13.00 2.19
C TYR A 117 18.37 -13.81 3.37
N SER A 118 19.64 -13.57 3.71
CA SER A 118 20.23 -14.12 4.93
C SER A 118 19.52 -13.58 6.17
N TRP A 119 19.55 -14.33 7.27
CA TRP A 119 18.92 -13.90 8.52
C TRP A 119 19.46 -12.55 9.03
N ALA A 120 20.78 -12.34 8.96
CA ALA A 120 21.41 -11.09 9.34
C ALA A 120 20.87 -9.89 8.54
N MET A 121 20.78 -10.07 7.21
CA MET A 121 20.25 -9.03 6.32
C MET A 121 18.75 -8.77 6.54
N THR A 122 17.97 -9.82 6.77
CA THR A 122 16.54 -9.70 7.08
C THR A 122 16.33 -8.87 8.36
N ILE A 123 17.07 -9.18 9.42
CA ILE A 123 16.98 -8.45 10.71
C ILE A 123 17.43 -6.99 10.53
N ALA A 124 18.54 -6.75 9.82
CA ALA A 124 19.05 -5.40 9.59
C ALA A 124 18.04 -4.54 8.80
N ILE A 125 17.48 -5.06 7.70
CA ILE A 125 16.48 -4.35 6.90
C ILE A 125 15.20 -4.13 7.72
N THR A 126 14.73 -5.14 8.44
CA THR A 126 13.55 -5.03 9.29
C THR A 126 13.72 -3.95 10.35
N GLY A 127 14.86 -3.94 11.04
CA GLY A 127 15.17 -2.92 12.05
C GLY A 127 15.25 -1.52 11.44
N ALA A 128 15.95 -1.38 10.31
CA ALA A 128 16.08 -0.10 9.63
C ALA A 128 14.70 0.47 9.19
N ILE A 129 13.82 -0.38 8.63
CA ILE A 129 12.49 0.03 8.20
C ILE A 129 11.61 0.37 9.41
N ALA A 130 11.59 -0.47 10.44
CA ALA A 130 10.75 -0.26 11.62
C ALA A 130 11.15 1.01 12.39
N VAL A 131 12.45 1.19 12.64
CA VAL A 131 12.97 2.40 13.32
C VAL A 131 12.80 3.63 12.44
N GLY A 132 13.13 3.54 11.16
CA GLY A 132 12.97 4.65 10.22
C GLY A 132 11.52 5.10 10.11
N SER A 133 10.58 4.16 9.97
CA SER A 133 9.14 4.48 9.97
C SER A 133 8.70 5.13 11.28
N HIS A 134 9.14 4.59 12.42
CA HIS A 134 8.81 5.15 13.74
C HIS A 134 9.29 6.59 13.88
N VAL A 135 10.54 6.87 13.51
CA VAL A 135 11.11 8.23 13.54
C VAL A 135 10.33 9.17 12.61
N VAL A 136 10.04 8.75 11.38
CA VAL A 136 9.31 9.57 10.43
C VAL A 136 7.90 9.87 10.92
N PHE A 137 7.13 8.86 11.33
CA PHE A 137 5.73 9.06 11.69
C PHE A 137 5.55 9.79 13.03
N ILE A 138 6.38 9.50 14.03
CA ILE A 138 6.24 10.10 15.36
C ILE A 138 6.99 11.42 15.47
N HIS A 139 8.29 11.45 15.11
CA HIS A 139 9.11 12.64 15.32
C HIS A 139 8.93 13.69 14.23
N TRP A 140 8.73 13.27 12.99
CA TRP A 140 8.66 14.20 11.87
C TRP A 140 7.23 14.59 11.52
N LEU A 141 6.31 13.62 11.49
CA LEU A 141 4.90 13.89 11.18
C LEU A 141 4.05 14.21 12.43
N GLY A 142 4.53 13.90 13.63
CA GLY A 142 3.77 14.13 14.86
C GLY A 142 2.45 13.34 14.91
N MET A 143 2.37 12.20 14.22
CA MET A 143 1.14 11.41 14.17
C MET A 143 0.95 10.65 15.49
N PRO A 144 -0.26 10.68 16.09
CA PRO A 144 -0.58 9.82 17.22
C PRO A 144 -0.70 8.38 16.73
N VAL A 145 0.37 7.59 16.86
CA VAL A 145 0.34 6.16 16.60
C VAL A 145 0.05 5.39 17.87
N PRO A 146 -0.65 4.25 17.78
CA PRO A 146 -0.91 3.43 18.95
C PRO A 146 0.41 2.93 19.56
N SER A 147 0.64 3.31 20.81
CA SER A 147 1.84 2.93 21.57
C SER A 147 1.88 1.43 21.95
N GLY A 148 0.77 0.71 21.76
CA GLY A 148 0.67 -0.71 22.05
C GLY A 148 1.07 -1.09 23.48
N PHE A 149 1.31 -2.38 23.68
CA PHE A 149 1.67 -2.94 25.00
C PHE A 149 3.03 -2.45 25.54
N LEU A 150 3.95 -2.03 24.66
CA LEU A 150 5.28 -1.55 25.06
C LEU A 150 5.36 -0.05 25.35
N GLY A 151 4.29 0.71 25.13
CA GLY A 151 4.28 2.15 25.37
C GLY A 151 5.20 2.98 24.46
N VAL A 152 5.64 2.39 23.32
CA VAL A 152 6.56 3.02 22.34
C VAL A 152 5.87 3.21 21.01
#